data_f100ad54fdf1eb76a677dab8339a235c
#
_entry.id   f100ad54fdf1eb76a677dab8339a235c
#
_cell.length_a   1.000
_cell.length_b   1.000
_cell.length_c   1.000
_cell.angle_alpha   90.00
_cell.angle_beta   90.00
_cell.angle_gamma   90.00
#
_symmetry.space_group_name_H-M   'P 1'
#
loop_
_entity.id
_entity.type
_entity.pdbx_description
1 polymer ?
#
loop_
_entity_poly.entity_id
_entity_poly.type
_entity_poly.pdbx_seq_one_letter_code
_entity_poly.pdbx_strand_id
1 'polypeptide(L)'
;MDNISAIFKEKKLKLTPQRLAVYKYLMNTKKHPSAEVIYKAIQADFPTMSLATVYKALKTLVEVGLVQELNVGEGNFRYDGNVNSHPHVQCVNCGRVDDLLNLSFDHLNSEVEKNSEFKISYNQTYFYGLCKDCQ
;
A
#
# COMPACT_ATOMS: atom_id res chain seq x y z
N MET A 1 10.54 -1.32 17.10
CA MET A 1 10.21 0.06 17.50
C MET A 1 11.29 1.02 17.08
N ASP A 2 12.50 0.74 17.44
CA ASP A 2 13.63 1.65 17.15
C ASP A 2 13.85 1.81 15.66
N ASN A 3 13.52 0.79 14.86
CA ASN A 3 13.66 0.85 13.40
C ASN A 3 12.73 1.87 12.76
N ILE A 4 11.53 2.09 13.29
CA ILE A 4 10.59 3.05 12.70
C ILE A 4 11.14 4.47 12.81
N SER A 5 11.67 4.82 13.98
CA SER A 5 12.29 6.14 14.18
C SER A 5 13.43 6.36 13.19
N ALA A 6 14.29 5.35 13.02
CA ALA A 6 15.41 5.43 12.08
C ALA A 6 14.94 5.55 10.64
N ILE A 7 13.90 4.79 10.27
CA ILE A 7 13.32 4.82 8.91
C ILE A 7 12.77 6.22 8.60
N PHE A 8 12.02 6.81 9.53
CA PHE A 8 11.47 8.16 9.34
C PHE A 8 12.58 9.19 9.22
N LYS A 9 13.62 9.07 10.04
CA LYS A 9 14.77 9.98 9.99
C LYS A 9 15.50 9.90 8.66
N GLU A 10 15.69 8.68 8.15
CA GLU A 10 16.33 8.46 6.84
C GLU A 10 15.52 9.13 5.73
N LYS A 11 14.21 9.09 5.81
CA LYS A 11 13.31 9.71 4.83
C LYS A 11 13.10 11.21 5.08
N LYS A 12 13.77 11.77 6.09
CA LYS A 12 13.63 13.17 6.51
C LYS A 12 12.17 13.52 6.84
N LEU A 13 11.47 12.56 7.42
CA LEU A 13 10.07 12.67 7.74
C LEU A 13 9.90 12.82 9.25
N LYS A 14 9.17 13.84 9.67
CA LYS A 14 8.88 14.05 11.08
C LYS A 14 8.00 12.92 11.62
N LEU A 15 8.43 12.32 12.72
CA LEU A 15 7.68 11.27 13.40
C LEU A 15 6.61 11.92 14.29
N THR A 16 5.36 11.85 13.85
CA THR A 16 4.20 12.30 14.62
C THR A 16 3.42 11.10 15.11
N PRO A 17 2.66 11.23 16.22
CA PRO A 17 1.83 10.12 16.70
C PRO A 17 0.85 9.60 15.64
N GLN A 18 0.26 10.48 14.84
CA GLN A 18 -0.68 10.12 13.80
C GLN A 18 -0.02 9.32 12.69
N ARG A 19 1.12 9.78 12.19
CA ARG A 19 1.89 9.06 11.16
C ARG A 19 2.35 7.70 11.66
N LEU A 20 2.81 7.66 12.91
CA LEU A 20 3.25 6.42 13.51
C LEU A 20 2.12 5.40 13.61
N ALA A 21 0.93 5.85 14.04
CA ALA A 21 -0.23 4.96 14.17
C ALA A 21 -0.63 4.37 12.82
N VAL A 22 -0.70 5.18 11.78
CA VAL A 22 -1.05 4.72 10.43
C VAL A 22 0.00 3.73 9.91
N TYR A 23 1.28 4.09 10.04
CA TYR A 23 2.37 3.25 9.56
C TYR A 23 2.41 1.90 10.28
N LYS A 24 2.29 1.91 11.61
CA LYS A 24 2.27 0.65 12.40
C LYS A 24 1.12 -0.24 12.02
N TYR A 25 -0.07 0.33 11.82
CA TYR A 25 -1.22 -0.44 11.42
C TYR A 25 -0.94 -1.18 10.10
N LEU A 26 -0.39 -0.45 9.13
CA LEU A 26 -0.09 -1.03 7.81
C LEU A 26 1.01 -2.07 7.87
N MET A 27 2.00 -1.89 8.74
CA MET A 27 3.08 -2.87 8.88
C MET A 27 2.61 -4.17 9.53
N ASN A 28 1.49 -4.14 10.24
CA ASN A 28 0.97 -5.30 10.97
C ASN A 28 -0.23 -5.96 10.29
N THR A 29 -0.61 -5.52 9.09
CA THR A 29 -1.73 -6.12 8.37
C THR A 29 -1.30 -6.51 6.96
N LYS A 30 -1.91 -7.58 6.43
CA LYS A 30 -1.74 -8.00 5.03
C LYS A 30 -3.04 -7.84 4.24
N LYS A 31 -4.02 -7.14 4.81
CA LYS A 31 -5.36 -7.05 4.23
C LYS A 31 -5.53 -5.92 3.23
N HIS A 32 -4.52 -5.08 3.03
CA HIS A 32 -4.57 -3.94 2.11
C HIS A 32 -5.78 -3.05 2.39
N PRO A 33 -5.82 -2.39 3.57
CA PRO A 33 -6.99 -1.62 3.97
C PRO A 33 -7.13 -0.31 3.21
N SER A 34 -8.37 0.18 3.13
CA SER A 34 -8.67 1.55 2.69
C SER A 34 -8.36 2.53 3.82
N ALA A 35 -8.36 3.83 3.50
CA ALA A 35 -8.17 4.87 4.51
C ALA A 35 -9.26 4.81 5.57
N GLU A 36 -10.51 4.52 5.19
CA GLU A 36 -11.63 4.41 6.11
C GLU A 36 -11.45 3.27 7.10
N VAL A 37 -10.96 2.14 6.64
CA VAL A 37 -10.69 0.98 7.52
C VAL A 37 -9.58 1.32 8.50
N ILE A 38 -8.50 1.96 8.03
CA ILE A 38 -7.40 2.40 8.91
C ILE A 38 -7.92 3.37 9.95
N TYR A 39 -8.72 4.35 9.53
CA TYR A 39 -9.30 5.36 10.42
C TYR A 39 -10.08 4.71 11.55
N LYS A 40 -10.97 3.78 11.22
CA LYS A 40 -11.77 3.07 12.23
C LYS A 40 -10.90 2.24 13.18
N ALA A 41 -9.84 1.64 12.65
CA ALA A 41 -8.97 0.78 13.46
C ALA A 41 -8.17 1.58 14.50
N ILE A 42 -7.76 2.81 14.19
CA ILE A 42 -6.93 3.61 15.10
C ILE A 42 -7.73 4.64 15.89
N GLN A 43 -9.03 4.78 15.61
CA GLN A 43 -9.87 5.80 16.24
C GLN A 43 -9.94 5.68 17.76
N ALA A 44 -9.89 4.46 18.30
CA ALA A 44 -9.94 4.24 19.74
C ALA A 44 -8.76 4.93 20.45
N ASP A 45 -7.58 4.93 19.84
CA ASP A 45 -6.38 5.54 20.40
C ASP A 45 -6.26 7.04 20.07
N PHE A 46 -7.01 7.50 19.07
CA PHE A 46 -6.97 8.88 18.60
C PHE A 46 -8.40 9.39 18.34
N PRO A 47 -9.20 9.59 19.41
CA PRO A 47 -10.61 9.90 19.26
C PRO A 47 -10.90 11.21 18.52
N THR A 48 -9.96 12.15 18.53
CA THR A 48 -10.14 13.45 17.88
C THR A 48 -9.51 13.51 16.48
N MET A 49 -8.88 12.42 16.03
CA MET A 49 -8.31 12.38 14.68
C MET A 49 -9.41 12.30 13.63
N SER A 50 -9.32 13.11 12.58
CA SER A 50 -10.26 13.10 11.47
C SER A 50 -9.82 12.12 10.38
N LEU A 51 -10.76 11.72 9.53
CA LEU A 51 -10.43 10.92 8.35
C LEU A 51 -9.49 11.68 7.42
N ALA A 52 -9.66 13.00 7.31
CA ALA A 52 -8.74 13.84 6.51
C ALA A 52 -7.30 13.75 7.01
N THR A 53 -7.10 13.65 8.32
CA THR A 53 -5.75 13.49 8.89
C THR A 53 -5.14 12.14 8.49
N VAL A 54 -5.94 11.08 8.45
CA VAL A 54 -5.48 9.76 7.99
C VAL A 54 -5.06 9.84 6.52
N TYR A 55 -5.85 10.48 5.67
CA TYR A 55 -5.49 10.67 4.26
C TYR A 55 -4.20 11.45 4.10
N LYS A 56 -4.00 12.52 4.89
CA LYS A 56 -2.75 13.30 4.84
C LYS A 56 -1.55 12.46 5.25
N ALA A 57 -1.68 11.65 6.30
CA ALA A 57 -0.61 10.77 6.74
C ALA A 57 -0.27 9.75 5.66
N LEU A 58 -1.29 9.13 5.04
CA LEU A 58 -1.09 8.17 3.97
C LEU A 58 -0.40 8.81 2.78
N LYS A 59 -0.85 9.98 2.34
CA LYS A 59 -0.24 10.70 1.23
C LYS A 59 1.25 10.94 1.48
N THR A 60 1.59 11.41 2.67
CA THR A 60 2.98 11.66 3.04
C THR A 60 3.80 10.38 3.02
N LEU A 61 3.27 9.28 3.58
CA LEU A 61 3.96 8.00 3.61
C LEU A 61 4.16 7.42 2.20
N VAL A 62 3.19 7.61 1.32
CA VAL A 62 3.31 7.19 -0.09
C VAL A 62 4.38 8.02 -0.80
N GLU A 63 4.38 9.33 -0.62
CA GLU A 63 5.34 10.23 -1.26
C GLU A 63 6.79 9.91 -0.90
N VAL A 64 7.04 9.50 0.34
CA VAL A 64 8.40 9.15 0.77
C VAL A 64 8.75 7.67 0.54
N GLY A 65 7.83 6.89 -0.05
CA GLY A 65 8.09 5.51 -0.42
C GLY A 65 7.99 4.49 0.69
N LEU A 66 7.34 4.82 1.81
CA LEU A 66 7.16 3.90 2.94
C LEU A 66 5.88 3.09 2.85
N VAL A 67 4.92 3.53 2.05
CA VAL A 67 3.64 2.87 1.85
C VAL A 67 3.34 2.88 0.36
N GLN A 68 2.72 1.82 -0.13
CA GLN A 68 2.29 1.71 -1.52
C GLN A 68 0.77 1.92 -1.60
N GLU A 69 0.34 2.74 -2.55
CA GLU A 69 -1.08 2.96 -2.82
C GLU A 69 -1.50 2.09 -3.99
N LEU A 70 -2.59 1.34 -3.83
CA LEU A 70 -3.13 0.44 -4.83
C LEU A 70 -4.48 0.97 -5.29
N ASN A 71 -4.64 1.21 -6.59
CA ASN A 71 -5.92 1.57 -7.18
C ASN A 71 -6.62 0.29 -7.62
N VAL A 72 -7.63 -0.13 -6.86
CA VAL A 72 -8.36 -1.38 -7.12
C VAL A 72 -9.65 -1.14 -7.90
N GLY A 73 -9.75 0.00 -8.58
CA GLY A 73 -10.85 0.31 -9.50
C GLY A 73 -11.65 1.53 -9.07
N GLU A 74 -12.02 2.38 -10.05
CA GLU A 74 -12.95 3.51 -9.89
C GLU A 74 -12.60 4.47 -8.74
N GLY A 75 -11.30 4.74 -8.53
CA GLY A 75 -10.87 5.61 -7.43
C GLY A 75 -10.92 4.96 -6.06
N ASN A 76 -11.09 3.64 -6.02
CA ASN A 76 -11.07 2.89 -4.77
C ASN A 76 -9.62 2.54 -4.45
N PHE A 77 -9.06 3.20 -3.44
CA PHE A 77 -7.65 3.04 -3.09
C PHE A 77 -7.47 2.17 -1.85
N ARG A 78 -6.48 1.29 -1.91
CA ARG A 78 -6.02 0.47 -0.81
C ARG A 78 -4.56 0.79 -0.53
N TYR A 79 -4.07 0.40 0.61
CA TYR A 79 -2.71 0.75 1.04
C TYR A 79 -1.97 -0.48 1.53
N ASP A 80 -0.68 -0.55 1.19
CA ASP A 80 0.16 -1.70 1.50
C ASP A 80 1.46 -1.18 2.12
N GLY A 81 1.79 -1.69 3.31
CA GLY A 81 3.05 -1.39 3.97
C GLY A 81 4.26 -2.10 3.36
N ASN A 82 4.03 -3.10 2.52
CA ASN A 82 5.09 -3.78 1.78
C ASN A 82 5.31 -3.06 0.46
N VAL A 83 6.40 -2.31 0.37
CA VAL A 83 6.72 -1.51 -0.82
C VAL A 83 7.62 -2.24 -1.81
N ASN A 84 7.99 -3.49 -1.53
CA ASN A 84 8.73 -4.29 -2.49
C ASN A 84 7.85 -4.60 -3.69
N SER A 85 8.46 -4.59 -4.88
CA SER A 85 7.72 -4.89 -6.11
C SER A 85 7.21 -6.32 -6.07
N HIS A 86 5.88 -6.49 -6.16
CA HIS A 86 5.23 -7.80 -6.21
C HIS A 86 3.85 -7.63 -6.85
N PRO A 87 3.36 -8.66 -7.55
CA PRO A 87 2.00 -8.58 -8.12
C PRO A 87 0.94 -8.79 -7.05
N HIS A 88 -0.26 -8.35 -7.36
CA HIS A 88 -1.43 -8.48 -6.51
C HIS A 88 -2.56 -9.19 -7.27
N VAL A 89 -3.45 -9.84 -6.54
CA VAL A 89 -4.68 -10.39 -7.11
C VAL A 89 -5.88 -9.87 -6.33
N GLN A 90 -6.91 -9.47 -7.05
CA GLN A 90 -8.15 -8.95 -6.47
C GLN A 90 -9.32 -9.85 -6.83
N CYS A 91 -10.14 -10.17 -5.82
CA CYS A 91 -11.42 -10.82 -6.06
C CYS A 91 -12.43 -9.78 -6.56
N VAL A 92 -12.98 -9.98 -7.74
CA VAL A 92 -13.93 -9.03 -8.33
C VAL A 92 -15.30 -9.09 -7.65
N ASN A 93 -15.56 -10.09 -6.83
CA ASN A 93 -16.82 -10.21 -6.12
C ASN A 93 -16.77 -9.56 -4.73
N CYS A 94 -15.85 -9.99 -3.87
CA CYS A 94 -15.78 -9.49 -2.49
C CYS A 94 -14.76 -8.37 -2.27
N GLY A 95 -13.90 -8.09 -3.25
CA GLY A 95 -12.90 -7.03 -3.15
C GLY A 95 -11.63 -7.40 -2.42
N ARG A 96 -11.48 -8.64 -1.96
CA ARG A 96 -10.26 -9.09 -1.28
C ARG A 96 -9.05 -8.92 -2.19
N VAL A 97 -7.97 -8.37 -1.62
CA VAL A 97 -6.70 -8.18 -2.34
C VAL A 97 -5.60 -8.93 -1.60
N ASP A 98 -4.92 -9.82 -2.31
CA ASP A 98 -3.80 -10.59 -1.76
C ASP A 98 -2.51 -10.25 -2.51
N ASP A 99 -1.39 -10.35 -1.80
CA ASP A 99 -0.06 -10.27 -2.40
C ASP A 99 0.31 -11.60 -3.04
N LEU A 100 1.01 -11.55 -4.17
CA LEU A 100 1.54 -12.73 -4.84
C LEU A 100 3.06 -12.71 -4.69
N LEU A 101 3.55 -13.03 -3.48
CA LEU A 101 4.95 -12.85 -3.12
C LEU A 101 5.89 -13.85 -3.78
N ASN A 102 5.36 -14.98 -4.28
CA ASN A 102 6.17 -16.02 -4.92
C ASN A 102 6.29 -15.84 -6.43
N LEU A 103 5.70 -14.77 -6.97
CA LEU A 103 5.73 -14.48 -8.39
C LEU A 103 6.42 -13.15 -8.62
N SER A 104 7.14 -13.04 -9.72
CA SER A 104 7.77 -11.79 -10.14
C SER A 104 7.57 -11.59 -11.63
N PHE A 105 7.27 -10.36 -12.02
CA PHE A 105 7.13 -9.98 -13.42
C PHE A 105 8.14 -8.90 -13.81
N ASP A 106 9.24 -8.78 -13.06
CA ASP A 106 10.27 -7.78 -13.32
C ASP A 106 10.94 -7.99 -14.69
N HIS A 107 10.96 -9.24 -15.17
CA HIS A 107 11.51 -9.53 -16.51
C HIS A 107 10.72 -8.84 -17.63
N LEU A 108 9.47 -8.47 -17.38
CA LEU A 108 8.67 -7.74 -18.35
C LEU A 108 9.19 -6.33 -18.59
N ASN A 109 9.92 -5.77 -17.63
CA ASN A 109 10.50 -4.43 -17.78
C ASN A 109 11.41 -4.36 -19.01
N SER A 110 12.27 -5.36 -19.19
CA SER A 110 13.17 -5.39 -20.35
C SER A 110 12.42 -5.63 -21.65
N GLU A 111 11.33 -6.42 -21.62
CA GLU A 111 10.49 -6.61 -22.80
C GLU A 111 9.81 -5.32 -23.23
N VAL A 112 9.33 -4.53 -22.28
CA VAL A 112 8.72 -3.23 -22.58
C VAL A 112 9.76 -2.27 -23.15
N GLU A 113 10.97 -2.26 -22.61
CA GLU A 113 12.05 -1.42 -23.11
C GLU A 113 12.43 -1.77 -24.54
N LYS A 114 12.42 -3.05 -24.90
CA LYS A 114 12.71 -3.49 -26.27
C LYS A 114 11.64 -3.08 -27.25
N ASN A 115 10.42 -2.92 -26.80
CA ASN A 115 9.27 -2.61 -27.66
C ASN A 115 8.77 -1.17 -27.55
N SER A 116 9.53 -0.31 -26.89
CA SER A 116 9.17 1.10 -26.69
C SER A 116 10.43 1.94 -26.59
N GLU A 117 10.25 3.24 -26.48
CA GLU A 117 11.36 4.18 -26.26
C GLU A 117 11.57 4.51 -24.79
N PHE A 118 10.87 3.80 -23.91
CA PHE A 118 10.92 4.08 -22.47
C PHE A 118 11.99 3.26 -21.79
N LYS A 119 12.60 3.86 -20.78
CA LYS A 119 13.40 3.16 -19.80
C LYS A 119 12.52 2.91 -18.59
N ILE A 120 12.36 1.66 -18.18
CA ILE A 120 11.37 1.29 -17.17
C ILE A 120 12.02 1.26 -15.78
N SER A 121 11.40 1.98 -14.84
CA SER A 121 11.86 2.00 -13.45
C SER A 121 11.24 0.85 -12.63
N TYR A 122 9.95 0.57 -12.84
CA TYR A 122 9.26 -0.50 -12.13
C TYR A 122 7.93 -0.80 -12.84
N ASN A 123 7.29 -1.89 -12.46
CA ASN A 123 5.94 -2.18 -12.92
C ASN A 123 5.04 -2.55 -11.75
N GLN A 124 3.73 -2.43 -11.97
CA GLN A 124 2.71 -2.91 -11.05
C GLN A 124 1.79 -3.84 -11.85
N THR A 125 1.62 -5.05 -11.36
CA THR A 125 0.81 -6.06 -12.04
C THR A 125 -0.34 -6.49 -11.14
N TYR A 126 -1.56 -6.41 -11.67
CA TYR A 126 -2.77 -6.78 -10.97
C TYR A 126 -3.47 -7.89 -11.73
N PHE A 127 -3.93 -8.91 -10.99
CA PHE A 127 -4.76 -9.97 -11.55
C PHE A 127 -6.14 -9.88 -10.93
N TYR A 128 -7.16 -10.21 -11.70
CA TYR A 128 -8.56 -10.11 -11.31
C TYR A 128 -9.24 -11.45 -11.49
N GLY A 129 -9.92 -11.92 -10.46
CA GLY A 129 -10.57 -13.21 -10.52
C GLY A 129 -11.51 -13.41 -9.34
N LEU A 130 -11.73 -14.65 -8.95
CA LEU A 130 -12.59 -14.97 -7.80
C LEU A 130 -11.76 -15.69 -6.74
N CYS A 131 -11.84 -15.22 -5.50
CA CYS A 131 -11.18 -15.89 -4.39
C CYS A 131 -11.90 -17.24 -4.11
N LYS A 132 -11.25 -18.06 -3.28
CA LYS A 132 -11.78 -19.39 -2.98
C LYS A 132 -13.21 -19.36 -2.48
N ASP A 133 -13.55 -18.36 -1.64
CA ASP A 133 -14.88 -18.26 -1.05
C ASP A 133 -15.95 -17.74 -2.01
N CYS A 134 -15.55 -17.15 -3.14
CA CYS A 134 -16.47 -16.56 -4.12
C CYS A 134 -16.64 -17.41 -5.38
N GLN A 135 -15.97 -18.53 -5.45
CA GLN A 135 -16.08 -19.46 -6.60
C GLN A 135 -17.35 -20.29 -6.56
#